data_74c4ea1e645585209318a6363462ecea
#
_entry.id   74c4ea1e645585209318a6363462ecea
#
_cell.length_a   1.000
_cell.length_b   1.000
_cell.length_c   1.000
_cell.angle_alpha   90.00
_cell.angle_beta   90.00
_cell.angle_gamma   90.00
#
_symmetry.space_group_name_H-M   'P 1'
#
loop_
_entity.id
_entity.type
_entity.pdbx_description
1 polymer ?
#
loop_
_entity_poly.entity_id
_entity_poly.type
_entity_poly.pdbx_seq_one_letter_code
_entity_poly.pdbx_strand_id
1 'polypeptide(L)'
;MAKYGLDYASLSKGNPKLIYASLKGFLPGPYDHRTALDEVVQMMGGLAYMTGRPGDPLRAGSSVNDIMGGMFGAIGALGALIQRGITGKGQ
;
A
#
# COMPACT_ATOMS: atom_id res chain seq x y z
N MET A 1 -9.44 5.48 9.04
CA MET A 1 -8.51 5.98 10.07
C MET A 1 -8.86 7.39 10.51
N ALA A 2 -9.25 8.31 9.61
CA ALA A 2 -9.60 9.70 9.97
C ALA A 2 -10.66 9.83 11.07
N LYS A 3 -11.73 9.02 11.02
CA LYS A 3 -12.78 9.02 12.06
C LYS A 3 -12.29 8.68 13.48
N TYR A 4 -11.07 8.13 13.61
CA TYR A 4 -10.45 7.81 14.89
C TYR A 4 -9.26 8.73 15.23
N GLY A 5 -9.00 9.76 14.42
CA GLY A 5 -7.83 10.61 14.58
C GLY A 5 -6.48 9.89 14.33
N LEU A 6 -6.52 8.76 13.60
CA LEU A 6 -5.35 7.92 13.30
C LEU A 6 -4.89 8.07 11.85
N ASP A 7 -5.19 9.18 11.21
CA ASP A 7 -4.67 9.58 9.91
C ASP A 7 -3.40 10.42 10.07
N TYR A 8 -2.62 10.50 9.00
CA TYR A 8 -1.37 11.25 9.02
C TYR A 8 -1.55 12.71 9.44
N ALA A 9 -2.58 13.39 8.91
CA ALA A 9 -2.83 14.80 9.21
C ALA A 9 -3.13 15.05 10.69
N SER A 10 -3.76 14.10 11.38
CA SER A 10 -4.03 14.18 12.82
C SER A 10 -2.79 13.87 13.65
N LEU A 11 -2.09 12.78 13.32
CA LEU A 11 -0.95 12.29 14.11
C LEU A 11 0.30 13.15 13.93
N SER A 12 0.55 13.69 12.74
CA SER A 12 1.72 14.53 12.45
C SER A 12 1.72 15.85 13.21
N LYS A 13 0.56 16.34 13.66
CA LYS A 13 0.47 17.53 14.52
C LYS A 13 1.16 17.33 15.87
N GLY A 14 1.03 16.13 16.43
CA GLY A 14 1.71 15.77 17.69
C GLY A 14 3.16 15.30 17.50
N ASN A 15 3.49 14.80 16.31
CA ASN A 15 4.82 14.33 15.98
C ASN A 15 5.19 14.67 14.53
N PRO A 16 5.83 15.83 14.30
CA PRO A 16 6.26 16.24 12.96
C PRO A 16 7.29 15.32 12.29
N LYS A 17 7.89 14.41 13.06
CA LYS A 17 8.86 13.41 12.57
C LYS A 17 8.20 12.05 12.26
N LEU A 18 6.89 11.94 12.37
CA LEU A 18 6.16 10.72 12.11
C LEU A 18 6.35 10.27 10.66
N ILE A 19 6.66 8.99 10.47
CA ILE A 19 6.57 8.31 9.18
C ILE A 19 5.30 7.48 9.20
N TYR A 20 4.42 7.71 8.24
CA TYR A 20 3.11 7.09 8.17
C TYR A 20 2.96 6.27 6.89
N ALA A 21 3.05 4.96 6.99
CA ALA A 21 2.82 4.06 5.87
C ALA A 21 1.37 3.57 5.88
N SER A 22 0.63 3.81 4.78
CA SER A 22 -0.73 3.31 4.59
C SER A 22 -0.75 2.28 3.47
N LEU A 23 -0.98 1.02 3.84
CA LEU A 23 -1.11 -0.07 2.88
C LEU A 23 -2.60 -0.28 2.58
N LYS A 24 -2.97 -0.19 1.32
CA LYS A 24 -4.34 -0.35 0.83
C LYS A 24 -4.32 -1.12 -0.48
N GLY A 25 -5.41 -1.84 -0.76
CA GLY A 25 -5.58 -2.51 -2.05
C GLY A 25 -5.84 -1.54 -3.20
N PHE A 26 -6.42 -0.36 -2.92
CA PHE A 26 -6.64 0.69 -3.93
C PHE A 26 -6.10 2.02 -3.44
N LEU A 27 -5.42 2.74 -4.32
CA LEU A 27 -5.02 4.12 -4.12
C LEU A 27 -6.25 5.05 -4.13
N PRO A 28 -6.12 6.31 -3.66
CA PRO A 28 -7.20 7.29 -3.76
C PRO A 28 -7.73 7.40 -5.19
N GLY A 29 -9.03 7.21 -5.36
CA GLY A 29 -9.69 7.20 -6.66
C GLY A 29 -11.06 6.53 -6.60
N PRO A 30 -11.64 6.17 -7.77
CA PRO A 30 -13.00 5.61 -7.85
C PRO A 30 -13.20 4.32 -7.05
N TYR A 31 -12.12 3.59 -6.75
CA TYR A 31 -12.17 2.29 -6.08
C TYR A 31 -11.63 2.31 -4.65
N ASP A 32 -11.24 3.46 -4.10
CA ASP A 32 -10.63 3.59 -2.77
C ASP A 32 -11.52 3.08 -1.61
N HIS A 33 -12.83 3.07 -1.83
CA HIS A 33 -13.84 2.58 -0.88
C HIS A 33 -14.07 1.06 -0.95
N ARG A 34 -13.52 0.38 -1.97
CA ARG A 34 -13.73 -1.06 -2.17
C ARG A 34 -12.77 -1.88 -1.31
N THR A 35 -13.27 -3.02 -0.86
CA THR A 35 -12.42 -4.06 -0.26
C THR A 35 -11.56 -4.69 -1.36
N ALA A 36 -10.28 -4.83 -1.11
CA ALA A 36 -9.36 -5.55 -1.96
C ALA A 36 -8.72 -6.68 -1.15
N LEU A 37 -8.90 -7.89 -1.64
CA LEU A 37 -8.09 -9.05 -1.28
C LEU A 37 -7.00 -9.20 -2.34
N ASP A 38 -5.94 -9.93 -2.02
CA ASP A 38 -4.82 -10.17 -2.95
C ASP A 38 -5.29 -10.66 -4.31
N GLU A 39 -6.17 -11.65 -4.33
CA GLU A 39 -6.72 -12.22 -5.57
C GLU A 39 -7.52 -11.22 -6.41
N VAL A 40 -8.27 -10.32 -5.76
CA VAL A 40 -9.01 -9.24 -6.44
C VAL A 40 -8.02 -8.31 -7.14
N VAL A 41 -6.93 -7.95 -6.46
CA VAL A 41 -5.88 -7.09 -7.02
C VAL A 41 -5.13 -7.81 -8.15
N GLN A 42 -4.85 -9.11 -8.02
CA GLN A 42 -4.24 -9.90 -9.09
C GLN A 42 -5.10 -9.91 -10.37
N MET A 43 -6.42 -10.08 -10.22
CA MET A 43 -7.35 -10.07 -11.35
C MET A 43 -7.47 -8.69 -11.99
N MET A 44 -7.67 -7.66 -11.19
CA MET A 44 -7.86 -6.29 -11.69
C MET A 44 -6.57 -5.67 -12.24
N GLY A 45 -5.43 -5.98 -11.65
CA GLY A 45 -4.12 -5.47 -12.07
C GLY A 45 -3.50 -6.22 -13.26
N GLY A 46 -4.15 -7.30 -13.73
CA GLY A 46 -3.70 -8.07 -14.88
C GLY A 46 -2.68 -9.17 -14.56
N LEU A 47 -2.21 -9.29 -13.32
CA LEU A 47 -1.25 -10.35 -12.96
C LEU A 47 -1.82 -11.74 -13.23
N ALA A 48 -3.07 -11.97 -12.87
CA ALA A 48 -3.74 -13.25 -13.12
C ALA A 48 -3.87 -13.56 -14.63
N TYR A 49 -4.11 -12.55 -15.45
CA TYR A 49 -4.15 -12.69 -16.90
C TYR A 49 -2.79 -13.08 -17.48
N MET A 50 -1.71 -12.48 -16.97
CA MET A 50 -0.34 -12.81 -17.41
C MET A 50 0.18 -14.15 -16.87
N THR A 51 -0.40 -14.63 -15.78
CA THR A 51 -0.03 -15.92 -15.15
C THR A 51 -0.72 -17.09 -15.81
N GLY A 52 -1.96 -16.91 -16.23
CA GLY A 52 -2.79 -17.93 -16.87
C GLY A 52 -2.56 -18.07 -18.38
N ARG A 53 -3.34 -18.96 -18.98
CA ARG A 53 -3.41 -19.10 -20.44
C ARG A 53 -4.31 -18.02 -21.03
N PRO A 54 -4.19 -17.70 -22.32
CA PRO A 54 -5.14 -16.82 -23.00
C PRO A 54 -6.59 -17.28 -22.76
N GLY A 55 -7.43 -16.40 -22.22
CA GLY A 55 -8.81 -16.69 -21.89
C GLY A 55 -9.05 -17.44 -20.57
N ASP A 56 -8.00 -17.83 -19.87
CA ASP A 56 -8.07 -18.58 -18.61
C ASP A 56 -7.13 -17.93 -17.55
N PRO A 57 -7.52 -16.78 -16.97
CA PRO A 57 -6.71 -16.10 -15.97
C PRO A 57 -6.49 -16.97 -14.74
N LEU A 58 -5.26 -17.05 -14.26
CA LEU A 58 -4.87 -17.86 -13.12
C LEU A 58 -4.24 -17.01 -12.04
N ARG A 59 -4.78 -17.12 -10.82
CA ARG A 59 -4.18 -16.53 -9.63
C ARG A 59 -2.80 -17.15 -9.37
N ALA A 60 -1.82 -16.34 -8.98
CA ALA A 60 -0.57 -16.85 -8.44
C ALA A 60 -0.80 -17.69 -7.17
N GLY A 61 0.00 -18.72 -6.96
CA GLY A 61 -0.17 -19.68 -5.86
C GLY A 61 0.06 -19.12 -4.45
N SER A 62 0.41 -17.83 -4.34
CA SER A 62 0.60 -17.12 -3.07
C SER A 62 -0.01 -15.73 -3.13
N SER A 63 -0.15 -15.06 -1.98
CA SER A 63 -0.62 -13.67 -1.87
C SER A 63 0.49 -12.69 -2.27
N VAL A 64 0.84 -12.71 -3.55
CA VAL A 64 2.00 -11.98 -4.11
C VAL A 64 1.87 -10.47 -3.89
N ASN A 65 0.67 -9.91 -4.12
CA ASN A 65 0.45 -8.47 -3.98
C ASN A 65 0.50 -8.02 -2.52
N ASP A 66 -0.04 -8.82 -1.59
CA ASP A 66 0.03 -8.53 -0.16
C ASP A 66 1.50 -8.55 0.32
N ILE A 67 2.25 -9.58 -0.09
CA ILE A 67 3.68 -9.72 0.25
C ILE A 67 4.47 -8.53 -0.33
N MET A 68 4.29 -8.24 -1.61
CA MET A 68 4.99 -7.13 -2.28
C MET A 68 4.59 -5.78 -1.69
N GLY A 69 3.31 -5.59 -1.39
CA GLY A 69 2.81 -4.39 -0.72
C GLY A 69 3.50 -4.15 0.63
N GLY A 70 3.63 -5.22 1.44
CA GLY A 70 4.38 -5.17 2.70
C GLY A 70 5.86 -4.85 2.50
N MET A 71 6.52 -5.49 1.52
CA MET A 71 7.92 -5.23 1.19
C MET A 71 8.15 -3.80 0.71
N PHE A 72 7.34 -3.29 -0.22
CA PHE A 72 7.45 -1.91 -0.69
C PHE A 72 7.11 -0.90 0.40
N GLY A 73 6.18 -1.23 1.30
CA GLY A 73 5.89 -0.43 2.49
C GLY A 73 7.12 -0.30 3.40
N ALA A 74 7.84 -1.40 3.63
CA ALA A 74 9.08 -1.39 4.41
C ALA A 74 10.19 -0.58 3.72
N ILE A 75 10.38 -0.77 2.40
CA ILE A 75 11.34 0.00 1.61
C ILE A 75 11.01 1.49 1.65
N GLY A 76 9.73 1.85 1.48
CA GLY A 76 9.27 3.23 1.59
C GLY A 76 9.53 3.84 2.96
N ALA A 77 9.30 3.08 4.03
CA ALA A 77 9.59 3.53 5.39
C ALA A 77 11.10 3.76 5.62
N LEU A 78 11.96 2.89 5.08
CA LEU A 78 13.42 3.06 5.13
C LEU A 78 13.87 4.31 4.36
N GLY A 79 13.33 4.53 3.16
CA GLY A 79 13.57 5.75 2.39
C GLY A 79 13.15 7.01 3.14
N ALA A 80 11.98 6.98 3.76
CA ALA A 80 11.47 8.07 4.58
C ALA A 80 12.34 8.34 5.83
N LEU A 81 12.93 7.28 6.43
CA LEU A 81 13.88 7.42 7.54
C LEU A 81 15.14 8.15 7.10
N ILE A 82 15.70 7.80 5.94
CA ILE A 82 16.88 8.47 5.37
C ILE A 82 16.55 9.95 5.10
N GLN A 83 15.44 10.21 4.42
CA GLN A 83 15.00 11.57 4.13
C GLN A 83 14.77 12.39 5.41
N ARG A 84 14.16 11.78 6.43
CA ARG A 84 13.96 12.42 7.74
C ARG A 84 15.28 12.81 8.41
N GLY A 85 16.33 12.00 8.25
CA GLY A 85 17.68 12.32 8.72
C GLY A 85 18.24 13.61 8.10
N ILE A 86 17.87 13.90 6.85
CA ILE A 86 18.30 15.10 6.12
C ILE A 86 17.38 16.29 6.40
N THR A 87 16.07 16.09 6.35
CA THR A 87 15.07 17.17 6.42
C THR A 87 14.60 17.49 7.84
N GLY A 88 14.79 16.57 8.78
CA GLY A 88 14.25 16.64 10.13
C GLY A 88 12.74 16.39 10.22
N LYS A 89 12.05 16.12 9.11
CA LYS A 89 10.61 15.96 9.03
C LYS A 89 10.22 14.55 8.57
N GLY A 90 9.09 14.08 9.08
CA GLY A 90 8.43 12.87 8.61
C GLY A 90 7.53 13.11 7.39
N GLN A 91 6.87 12.03 6.92
CA GLN A 91 5.93 12.07 5.80
C GLN A 91 4.93 10.92 5.87
#